data_a56ede4044f708ab6e1c32ee300c7e5b
#
_entry.id   a56ede4044f708ab6e1c32ee300c7e5b
#
_cell.length_a   1.000
_cell.length_b   1.000
_cell.length_c   1.000
_cell.angle_alpha   90.00
_cell.angle_beta   90.00
_cell.angle_gamma   90.00
#
_symmetry.space_group_name_H-M   'P 1'
#
loop_
_entity.id
_entity.type
_entity.pdbx_description
1 polymer ?
#
loop_
_entity_poly.entity_id
_entity_poly.type
_entity_poly.pdbx_seq_one_letter_code
_entity_poly.pdbx_strand_id
1 'polypeptide(L)'
;MRALTIYAGTDALRRIRTRGLNAADVHAVPAAAGGPKGLILTRLDQFIFGEWLHDAAHPIHLIGASIGAWRMATACMADPIAGFKRLEHDYIRQRFDPLPGQARLSSTEISARFTNSLQSFYGDHIE
;
A
#
# COMPACT_ATOMS: atom_id res chain seq x y z
N MET A 1 -9.65 -21.92 14.19
CA MET A 1 -9.61 -20.46 14.44
C MET A 1 -9.89 -19.75 13.12
N ARG A 2 -10.84 -18.81 13.03
CA ARG A 2 -11.05 -18.03 11.80
C ARG A 2 -10.05 -16.87 11.79
N ALA A 3 -9.12 -16.87 10.86
CA ALA A 3 -8.08 -15.84 10.74
C ALA A 3 -8.62 -14.50 10.22
N LEU A 4 -9.69 -14.52 9.40
CA LEU A 4 -10.29 -13.35 8.80
C LEU A 4 -11.81 -13.38 8.92
N THR A 5 -12.42 -12.21 9.11
CA THR A 5 -13.87 -12.01 9.00
C THR A 5 -14.15 -11.07 7.84
N ILE A 6 -15.01 -11.51 6.91
CA ILE A 6 -15.38 -10.72 5.74
C ILE A 6 -16.72 -10.05 6.01
N TYR A 7 -16.75 -8.72 5.85
CA TYR A 7 -17.96 -7.91 5.82
C TYR A 7 -18.25 -7.51 4.37
N ALA A 8 -19.45 -7.73 3.91
CA ALA A 8 -19.83 -7.44 2.53
C ALA A 8 -21.30 -7.04 2.43
N GLY A 9 -21.65 -6.29 1.40
CA GLY A 9 -23.05 -6.02 1.04
C GLY A 9 -23.79 -7.32 0.69
N THR A 10 -25.11 -7.29 0.73
CA THR A 10 -25.99 -8.49 0.64
C THR A 10 -25.65 -9.41 -0.54
N ASP A 11 -25.47 -8.84 -1.73
CA ASP A 11 -25.22 -9.63 -2.94
C ASP A 11 -23.79 -10.17 -2.98
N ALA A 12 -22.80 -9.38 -2.61
CA ALA A 12 -21.41 -9.82 -2.48
C ALA A 12 -21.28 -10.93 -1.43
N LEU A 13 -21.95 -10.76 -0.27
CA LEU A 13 -21.92 -11.76 0.80
C LEU A 13 -22.57 -13.09 0.34
N ARG A 14 -23.67 -13.04 -0.42
CA ARG A 14 -24.30 -14.21 -1.01
C ARG A 14 -23.33 -14.94 -1.95
N ARG A 15 -22.66 -14.20 -2.85
CA ARG A 15 -21.64 -14.78 -3.76
C ARG A 15 -20.51 -15.45 -2.98
N ILE A 16 -19.94 -14.74 -2.01
CA ILE A 16 -18.81 -15.24 -1.20
C ILE A 16 -19.20 -16.52 -0.45
N ARG A 17 -20.42 -16.61 0.08
CA ARG A 17 -20.92 -17.81 0.76
C ARG A 17 -21.11 -18.99 -0.17
N THR A 18 -21.46 -18.75 -1.43
CA THR A 18 -21.77 -19.79 -2.42
C THR A 18 -20.51 -20.35 -3.08
N ARG A 19 -19.54 -19.50 -3.41
CA ARG A 19 -18.37 -19.90 -4.23
C ARG A 19 -17.02 -19.37 -3.72
N GLY A 20 -16.99 -18.76 -2.57
CA GLY A 20 -15.81 -18.08 -2.04
C GLY A 20 -15.56 -16.71 -2.66
N LEU A 21 -14.52 -16.02 -2.19
CA LEU A 21 -13.99 -14.80 -2.77
C LEU A 21 -12.86 -15.17 -3.75
N ASN A 22 -12.99 -14.77 -5.00
CA ASN A 22 -12.00 -15.04 -6.04
C ASN A 22 -11.37 -13.73 -6.53
N ALA A 23 -10.13 -13.81 -7.04
CA ALA A 23 -9.43 -12.67 -7.65
C ALA A 23 -10.27 -12.01 -8.77
N ALA A 24 -10.97 -12.81 -9.57
CA ALA A 24 -11.87 -12.34 -10.62
C ALA A 24 -13.07 -11.49 -10.14
N ASP A 25 -13.35 -11.46 -8.84
CA ASP A 25 -14.41 -10.64 -8.26
C ASP A 25 -13.91 -9.24 -7.82
N VAL A 26 -12.59 -9.01 -7.85
CA VAL A 26 -11.97 -7.78 -7.35
C VAL A 26 -11.71 -6.84 -8.52
N HIS A 27 -12.43 -5.74 -8.60
CA HIS A 27 -12.27 -4.71 -9.63
C HIS A 27 -11.61 -3.44 -9.12
N ALA A 28 -11.68 -3.19 -7.82
CA ALA A 28 -11.05 -2.03 -7.19
C ALA A 28 -10.61 -2.36 -5.77
N VAL A 29 -9.46 -1.79 -5.37
CA VAL A 29 -8.94 -1.90 -4.00
C VAL A 29 -8.68 -0.50 -3.46
N PRO A 30 -9.53 0.01 -2.56
CA PRO A 30 -9.29 1.27 -1.87
C PRO A 30 -8.37 1.07 -0.66
N ALA A 31 -7.45 2.01 -0.45
CA ALA A 31 -6.55 2.04 0.70
C ALA A 31 -6.63 3.39 1.43
N ALA A 32 -7.04 3.35 2.68
CA ALA A 32 -7.22 4.53 3.51
C ALA A 32 -5.88 5.14 3.96
N ALA A 33 -5.92 6.44 4.27
CA ALA A 33 -4.90 7.10 5.05
C ALA A 33 -4.81 6.49 6.46
N GLY A 34 -3.65 6.54 7.09
CA GLY A 34 -3.46 5.95 8.43
C GLY A 34 -2.07 6.14 9.01
N GLY A 35 -1.17 6.80 8.28
CA GLY A 35 0.23 6.94 8.70
C GLY A 35 0.89 5.58 8.98
N PRO A 36 1.73 5.45 10.02
CA PRO A 36 2.44 4.22 10.33
C PRO A 36 1.55 2.99 10.51
N LYS A 37 0.27 3.19 10.87
CA LYS A 37 -0.69 2.10 11.03
C LYS A 37 -0.95 1.32 9.74
N GLY A 38 -0.74 1.94 8.58
CA GLY A 38 -0.85 1.28 7.29
C GLY A 38 0.15 0.13 7.11
N LEU A 39 1.31 0.20 7.77
CA LEU A 39 2.36 -0.82 7.66
C LEU A 39 1.99 -2.16 8.32
N ILE A 40 1.03 -2.18 9.24
CA ILE A 40 0.48 -3.43 9.81
C ILE A 40 -0.02 -4.38 8.71
N LEU A 41 -0.45 -3.82 7.57
CA LEU A 41 -0.99 -4.56 6.44
C LEU A 41 0.09 -5.08 5.48
N THR A 42 1.36 -4.77 5.68
CA THR A 42 2.45 -5.12 4.75
C THR A 42 2.46 -6.60 4.36
N ARG A 43 2.25 -7.51 5.32
CA ARG A 43 2.21 -8.95 5.02
C ARG A 43 0.97 -9.36 4.23
N LEU A 44 -0.16 -8.73 4.52
CA LEU A 44 -1.39 -8.94 3.78
C LEU A 44 -1.27 -8.37 2.36
N ASP A 45 -0.66 -7.20 2.20
CA ASP A 45 -0.41 -6.59 0.89
C ASP A 45 0.52 -7.46 0.03
N GLN A 46 1.59 -8.02 0.60
CA GLN A 46 2.48 -8.95 -0.10
C GLN A 46 1.71 -10.15 -0.64
N PHE A 47 0.84 -10.74 0.16
CA PHE A 47 0.00 -11.85 -0.29
C PHE A 47 -1.02 -11.42 -1.35
N ILE A 48 -1.76 -10.33 -1.09
CA ILE A 48 -2.82 -9.86 -2.00
C ILE A 48 -2.25 -9.51 -3.37
N PHE A 49 -1.23 -8.68 -3.43
CA PHE A 49 -0.72 -8.13 -4.68
C PHE A 49 0.43 -8.93 -5.29
N GLY A 50 1.19 -9.66 -4.48
CA GLY A 50 2.29 -10.48 -4.96
C GLY A 50 1.89 -11.92 -5.33
N GLU A 51 0.73 -12.38 -4.84
CA GLU A 51 0.30 -13.77 -5.07
C GLU A 51 -1.15 -13.83 -5.57
N TRP A 52 -2.11 -13.40 -4.76
CA TRP A 52 -3.53 -13.66 -5.01
C TRP A 52 -4.12 -12.89 -6.19
N LEU A 53 -3.75 -11.62 -6.38
CA LEU A 53 -4.20 -10.76 -7.49
C LEU A 53 -3.18 -10.64 -8.62
N HIS A 54 -2.00 -11.24 -8.48
CA HIS A 54 -0.88 -11.07 -9.42
C HIS A 54 -1.28 -11.44 -10.86
N ASP A 55 -1.96 -12.55 -11.03
CA ASP A 55 -2.39 -13.07 -12.35
C ASP A 55 -3.86 -12.74 -12.66
N ALA A 56 -4.40 -11.65 -12.13
CA ALA A 56 -5.77 -11.25 -12.41
C ALA A 56 -5.96 -11.01 -13.92
N ALA A 57 -6.97 -11.67 -14.52
CA ALA A 57 -7.22 -11.61 -15.96
C ALA A 57 -7.81 -10.27 -16.45
N HIS A 58 -8.00 -9.30 -15.58
CA HIS A 58 -8.58 -7.98 -15.87
C HIS A 58 -7.87 -6.90 -15.05
N PRO A 59 -7.91 -5.64 -15.49
CA PRO A 59 -7.36 -4.52 -14.72
C PRO A 59 -8.06 -4.36 -13.37
N ILE A 60 -7.28 -4.08 -12.32
CA ILE A 60 -7.78 -3.77 -10.99
C ILE A 60 -7.43 -2.31 -10.69
N HIS A 61 -8.44 -1.50 -10.35
CA HIS A 61 -8.25 -0.09 -10.01
C HIS A 61 -7.77 0.05 -8.57
N LEU A 62 -6.60 0.66 -8.37
CA LEU A 62 -6.03 0.92 -7.06
C LEU A 62 -6.23 2.38 -6.70
N ILE A 63 -6.83 2.64 -5.53
CA ILE A 63 -7.15 3.99 -5.07
C ILE A 63 -6.59 4.15 -3.66
N GLY A 64 -5.73 5.14 -3.45
CA GLY A 64 -5.09 5.33 -2.16
C GLY A 64 -5.05 6.78 -1.70
N ALA A 65 -5.02 6.98 -0.38
CA ALA A 65 -4.79 8.27 0.27
C ALA A 65 -3.63 8.19 1.27
N SER A 66 -2.70 9.16 1.24
CA SER A 66 -1.52 9.18 2.11
C SER A 66 -0.73 7.86 2.03
N ILE A 67 -0.42 7.20 3.17
CA ILE A 67 0.25 5.87 3.16
C ILE A 67 -0.50 4.84 2.30
N GLY A 68 -1.82 4.95 2.17
CA GLY A 68 -2.60 4.12 1.28
C GLY A 68 -2.22 4.32 -0.18
N ALA A 69 -1.94 5.57 -0.62
CA ALA A 69 -1.46 5.83 -1.97
C ALA A 69 -0.07 5.20 -2.20
N TRP A 70 0.83 5.28 -1.24
CA TRP A 70 2.15 4.65 -1.32
C TRP A 70 2.04 3.13 -1.42
N ARG A 71 1.18 2.51 -0.60
CA ARG A 71 0.92 1.07 -0.69
C ARG A 71 0.35 0.66 -2.06
N MET A 72 -0.58 1.43 -2.59
CA MET A 72 -1.17 1.13 -3.90
C MET A 72 -0.19 1.34 -5.06
N ALA A 73 0.66 2.37 -5.00
CA ALA A 73 1.75 2.56 -5.95
C ALA A 73 2.77 1.41 -5.88
N THR A 74 3.12 0.97 -4.66
CA THR A 74 4.00 -0.19 -4.46
C THR A 74 3.42 -1.49 -5.04
N ALA A 75 2.11 -1.66 -4.97
CA ALA A 75 1.43 -2.80 -5.57
C ALA A 75 1.55 -2.86 -7.10
N CYS A 76 1.82 -1.73 -7.76
CA CYS A 76 2.03 -1.63 -9.20
C CYS A 76 3.48 -1.90 -9.65
N MET A 77 4.42 -2.10 -8.73
CA MET A 77 5.81 -2.40 -9.08
C MET A 77 5.94 -3.80 -9.69
N ALA A 78 6.97 -4.01 -10.49
CA ALA A 78 7.27 -5.31 -11.12
C ALA A 78 7.47 -6.44 -10.10
N ASP A 79 8.03 -6.13 -8.92
CA ASP A 79 8.09 -7.04 -7.76
C ASP A 79 7.42 -6.35 -6.55
N PRO A 80 6.11 -6.51 -6.39
CA PRO A 80 5.38 -5.90 -5.28
C PRO A 80 5.80 -6.47 -3.92
N ILE A 81 6.25 -7.73 -3.84
CA ILE A 81 6.69 -8.33 -2.58
C ILE A 81 7.97 -7.64 -2.07
N ALA A 82 8.97 -7.47 -2.93
CA ALA A 82 10.18 -6.73 -2.60
C ALA A 82 9.86 -5.25 -2.32
N GLY A 83 8.99 -4.65 -3.12
CA GLY A 83 8.51 -3.27 -2.96
C GLY A 83 7.91 -3.03 -1.57
N PHE A 84 6.98 -3.87 -1.12
CA PHE A 84 6.37 -3.75 0.21
C PHE A 84 7.37 -3.93 1.36
N LYS A 85 8.33 -4.85 1.23
CA LYS A 85 9.41 -5.00 2.23
C LYS A 85 10.27 -3.73 2.32
N ARG A 86 10.62 -3.15 1.16
CA ARG A 86 11.36 -1.90 1.10
C ARG A 86 10.56 -0.74 1.66
N LEU A 87 9.28 -0.60 1.31
CA LEU A 87 8.40 0.45 1.85
C LEU A 87 8.34 0.41 3.38
N GLU A 88 8.12 -0.77 3.96
CA GLU A 88 8.10 -0.97 5.40
C GLU A 88 9.44 -0.56 6.04
N HIS A 89 10.54 -1.06 5.49
CA HIS A 89 11.88 -0.77 5.98
C HIS A 89 12.19 0.72 5.95
N ASP A 90 11.96 1.38 4.80
CA ASP A 90 12.30 2.79 4.61
C ASP A 90 11.41 3.70 5.45
N TYR A 91 10.11 3.41 5.52
CA TYR A 91 9.15 4.19 6.30
C TYR A 91 9.45 4.14 7.81
N ILE A 92 9.79 2.97 8.36
CA ILE A 92 10.13 2.83 9.78
C ILE A 92 11.45 3.56 10.11
N ARG A 93 12.37 3.63 9.18
CA ARG A 93 13.68 4.26 9.38
C ARG A 93 13.74 5.73 8.95
N GLN A 94 12.71 6.23 8.32
CA GLN A 94 12.63 7.63 7.92
C GLN A 94 12.72 8.54 9.16
N ARG A 95 13.66 9.50 9.13
CA ARG A 95 13.86 10.45 10.20
C ARG A 95 13.66 11.87 9.69
N PHE A 96 13.07 12.69 10.53
CA PHE A 96 12.81 14.11 10.30
C PHE A 96 13.55 14.95 11.34
N ASP A 97 14.82 14.60 11.60
CA ASP A 97 15.65 15.33 12.56
C ASP A 97 15.95 16.74 12.03
N PRO A 98 15.79 17.80 12.84
CA PRO A 98 16.18 19.16 12.49
C PRO A 98 17.69 19.26 12.26
N LEU A 99 18.11 20.24 11.48
CA LEU A 99 19.53 20.57 11.34
C LEU A 99 20.06 21.19 12.64
N PRO A 100 21.39 21.12 12.88
CA PRO A 100 22.00 21.77 14.03
C PRO A 100 21.61 23.26 14.12
N GLY A 101 21.09 23.68 15.27
CA GLY A 101 20.59 25.03 15.49
C GLY A 101 19.12 25.27 15.15
N GLN A 102 18.42 24.29 14.59
CA GLN A 102 16.97 24.38 14.34
C GLN A 102 16.18 23.64 15.43
N ALA A 103 15.09 24.25 15.92
CA ALA A 103 14.20 23.61 16.87
C ALA A 103 13.27 22.58 16.19
N ARG A 104 12.94 22.77 14.91
CA ARG A 104 12.09 21.88 14.10
C ARG A 104 12.32 22.13 12.61
N LEU A 105 12.00 21.14 11.78
CA LEU A 105 11.95 21.29 10.33
C LEU A 105 10.77 22.18 9.93
N SER A 106 10.96 22.98 8.89
CA SER A 106 9.88 23.67 8.19
C SER A 106 9.05 22.70 7.35
N SER A 107 7.82 23.10 6.99
CA SER A 107 6.98 22.32 6.08
C SER A 107 7.64 22.11 4.70
N THR A 108 8.38 23.09 4.22
CA THR A 108 9.11 22.99 2.94
C THR A 108 10.21 21.92 3.00
N GLU A 109 10.98 21.88 4.09
CA GLU A 109 12.02 20.86 4.28
C GLU A 109 11.43 19.46 4.41
N ILE A 110 10.31 19.32 5.12
CA ILE A 110 9.58 18.04 5.21
C ILE A 110 9.08 17.60 3.82
N SER A 111 8.47 18.51 3.06
CA SER A 111 8.00 18.24 1.70
C SER A 111 9.13 17.82 0.77
N ALA A 112 10.27 18.51 0.82
CA ALA A 112 11.45 18.16 0.03
C ALA A 112 11.98 16.75 0.37
N ARG A 113 12.03 16.39 1.66
CA ARG A 113 12.43 15.04 2.09
C ARG A 113 11.47 13.96 1.59
N PHE A 114 10.15 14.21 1.64
CA PHE A 114 9.16 13.29 1.06
C PHE A 114 9.32 13.17 -0.46
N THR A 115 9.50 14.29 -1.18
CA THR A 115 9.73 14.27 -2.63
C THR A 115 10.96 13.42 -2.97
N ASN A 116 12.08 13.65 -2.30
CA ASN A 116 13.30 12.88 -2.51
C ASN A 116 13.12 11.39 -2.20
N SER A 117 12.39 11.07 -1.12
CA SER A 117 12.09 9.67 -0.77
C SER A 117 11.22 9.00 -1.84
N LEU A 118 10.20 9.68 -2.34
CA LEU A 118 9.32 9.17 -3.40
C LEU A 118 10.09 8.99 -4.71
N GLN A 119 10.92 9.96 -5.09
CA GLN A 119 11.77 9.88 -6.26
C GLN A 119 12.75 8.70 -6.19
N SER A 120 13.40 8.53 -5.04
CA SER A 120 14.32 7.41 -4.81
C SER A 120 13.60 6.06 -4.79
N PHE A 121 12.35 6.03 -4.37
CA PHE A 121 11.61 4.78 -4.25
C PHE A 121 10.95 4.35 -5.57
N TYR A 122 10.34 5.30 -6.29
CA TYR A 122 9.53 5.02 -7.47
C TYR A 122 10.11 5.56 -8.78
N GLY A 123 11.12 6.46 -8.75
CA GLY A 123 11.56 7.24 -9.91
C GLY A 123 11.94 6.44 -11.13
N ASP A 124 12.47 5.23 -10.94
CA ASP A 124 12.85 4.31 -12.03
C ASP A 124 11.73 3.30 -12.38
N HIS A 125 10.56 3.40 -11.73
CA HIS A 125 9.47 2.42 -11.81
C HIS A 125 8.11 3.03 -12.16
N ILE A 126 8.06 4.33 -12.40
CA ILE A 126 6.85 5.06 -12.82
C ILE A 126 7.12 5.60 -14.23
N GLU A 127 6.42 5.04 -15.20
CA GLU A 127 6.33 5.57 -16.56
C GLU A 127 5.20 6.61 -16.67
#